data_22d4bad9ef804bb73606082503e12b2d
#
_entry.id   22d4bad9ef804bb73606082503e12b2d
#
_cell.length_a   1.000
_cell.length_b   1.000
_cell.length_c   1.000
_cell.angle_alpha   90.00
_cell.angle_beta   90.00
_cell.angle_gamma   90.00
#
_symmetry.space_group_name_H-M   'P 1'
#
loop_
_entity.id
_entity.type
_entity.pdbx_description
1 polymer ?
#
loop_
_entity_poly.entity_id
_entity_poly.type
_entity_poly.pdbx_seq_one_letter_code
_entity_poly.pdbx_strand_id
1 'polypeptide(L)'
;MTRVLVADDSETILLLLRTRLELAGYEVETAADGQEVTERWQTDAPGELPDLLLLDAMMPRKSGLDALRELRAAGVDTPALIVSAHQDATDANAPSDLEVSGYLHKPIDFERLLNSIAELTQ
;
A
#
# COMPACT_ATOMS: atom_id res chain seq x y z
N MET A 1 -7.20 2.13 -16.35
CA MET A 1 -7.40 1.10 -15.34
C MET A 1 -6.64 1.46 -14.07
N THR A 2 -7.25 1.29 -12.93
CA THR A 2 -6.61 1.63 -11.65
C THR A 2 -5.51 0.63 -11.31
N ARG A 3 -4.34 1.13 -10.99
CA ARG A 3 -3.18 0.30 -10.65
C ARG A 3 -2.90 0.40 -9.16
N VAL A 4 -2.82 -0.76 -8.50
CA VAL A 4 -2.56 -0.86 -7.06
C VAL A 4 -1.21 -1.54 -6.85
N LEU A 5 -0.35 -0.92 -6.06
CA LEU A 5 0.90 -1.55 -5.63
C LEU A 5 0.70 -2.12 -4.24
N VAL A 6 0.85 -3.42 -4.11
CA VAL A 6 0.71 -4.15 -2.85
C VAL A 6 2.09 -4.53 -2.33
N ALA A 7 2.40 -4.13 -1.11
CA ALA A 7 3.68 -4.46 -0.50
C ALA A 7 3.47 -5.27 0.78
N ASP A 8 4.07 -6.46 0.83
CA ASP A 8 4.01 -7.37 1.97
C ASP A 8 5.16 -8.36 1.82
N ASP A 9 5.78 -8.77 2.91
CA ASP A 9 6.88 -9.72 2.86
C ASP A 9 6.41 -11.18 2.77
N SER A 10 5.12 -11.43 2.87
CA SER A 10 4.54 -12.77 2.72
C SER A 10 4.08 -12.99 1.29
N GLU A 11 4.73 -13.92 0.59
CA GLU A 11 4.34 -14.28 -0.77
C GLU A 11 2.90 -14.79 -0.85
N THR A 12 2.46 -15.49 0.19
CA THR A 12 1.09 -16.01 0.25
C THR A 12 0.08 -14.88 0.29
N ILE A 13 0.34 -13.86 1.10
CA ILE A 13 -0.56 -12.70 1.20
C ILE A 13 -0.53 -11.90 -0.10
N LEU A 14 0.63 -11.72 -0.70
CA LEU A 14 0.74 -11.03 -1.99
C LEU A 14 -0.08 -11.73 -3.07
N LEU A 15 0.02 -13.04 -3.15
CA LEU A 15 -0.74 -13.82 -4.14
C LEU A 15 -2.24 -13.70 -3.89
N LEU A 16 -2.66 -13.80 -2.63
CA LEU A 16 -4.08 -13.71 -2.27
C LEU A 16 -4.65 -12.33 -2.62
N LEU A 17 -3.95 -11.27 -2.24
CA LEU A 17 -4.38 -9.91 -2.53
C LEU A 17 -4.41 -9.64 -4.04
N ARG A 18 -3.36 -10.07 -4.73
CA ARG A 18 -3.31 -9.91 -6.18
C ARG A 18 -4.49 -10.57 -6.86
N THR A 19 -4.78 -11.82 -6.50
CA THR A 19 -5.89 -12.57 -7.09
C THR A 19 -7.22 -11.86 -6.85
N ARG A 20 -7.47 -11.44 -5.61
CA ARG A 20 -8.73 -10.80 -5.26
C ARG A 20 -8.89 -9.44 -5.94
N LEU A 21 -7.82 -8.66 -6.00
CA LEU A 21 -7.89 -7.34 -6.62
C LEU A 21 -7.99 -7.42 -8.14
N GLU A 22 -7.31 -8.37 -8.76
CA GLU A 22 -7.44 -8.56 -10.20
C GLU A 22 -8.85 -9.00 -10.58
N LEU A 23 -9.46 -9.86 -9.77
CA LEU A 23 -10.86 -10.25 -9.98
C LEU A 23 -11.82 -9.07 -9.87
N ALA A 24 -11.45 -8.06 -9.10
CA ALA A 24 -12.27 -6.86 -8.93
C ALA A 24 -12.01 -5.82 -10.05
N GLY A 25 -11.11 -6.09 -10.98
CA GLY A 25 -10.85 -5.23 -12.12
C GLY A 25 -9.66 -4.30 -12.00
N TYR A 26 -8.81 -4.49 -10.99
CA TYR A 26 -7.63 -3.66 -10.80
C TYR A 26 -6.39 -4.29 -11.44
N GLU A 27 -5.46 -3.44 -11.88
CA GLU A 27 -4.11 -3.89 -12.19
C GLU A 27 -3.34 -3.96 -10.88
N VAL A 28 -2.59 -5.03 -10.66
CA VAL A 28 -1.87 -5.23 -9.40
C VAL A 28 -0.39 -5.45 -9.65
N GLU A 29 0.42 -4.71 -8.91
CA GLU A 29 1.85 -4.92 -8.86
C GLU A 29 2.22 -5.22 -7.41
N THR A 30 3.30 -5.96 -7.21
CA THR A 30 3.69 -6.39 -5.86
C THR A 30 5.12 -5.97 -5.53
N ALA A 31 5.37 -5.79 -4.24
CA ALA A 31 6.69 -5.50 -3.70
C ALA A 31 6.87 -6.31 -2.42
N ALA A 32 8.08 -6.79 -2.17
CA ALA A 32 8.36 -7.62 -1.00
C ALA A 32 8.79 -6.81 0.23
N ASP A 33 9.12 -5.55 0.05
CA ASP A 33 9.51 -4.65 1.14
C ASP A 33 9.40 -3.19 0.72
N GLY A 34 9.67 -2.30 1.67
CA GLY A 34 9.56 -0.86 1.41
C GLY A 34 10.61 -0.32 0.45
N GLN A 35 11.76 -0.99 0.36
CA GLN A 35 12.80 -0.57 -0.58
C GLN A 35 12.32 -0.74 -2.03
N GLU A 36 11.68 -1.86 -2.33
CA GLU A 36 11.11 -2.09 -3.66
C GLU A 36 10.02 -1.07 -3.98
N VAL A 37 9.25 -0.66 -2.98
CA VAL A 37 8.23 0.37 -3.16
C VAL A 37 8.85 1.70 -3.60
N THR A 38 9.85 2.18 -2.86
CA THR A 38 10.46 3.47 -3.17
C THR A 38 11.23 3.45 -4.49
N GLU A 39 11.82 2.32 -4.85
CA GLU A 39 12.54 2.17 -6.11
C GLU A 39 11.64 2.39 -7.32
N ARG A 40 10.33 2.11 -7.22
CA ARG A 40 9.40 2.32 -8.32
C ARG A 40 9.38 3.77 -8.77
N TRP A 41 9.47 4.70 -7.84
CA TRP A 41 9.49 6.14 -8.18
C TRP A 41 10.83 6.60 -8.73
N GLN A 42 11.87 5.78 -8.62
CA GLN A 42 13.18 6.08 -9.19
C GLN A 42 13.34 5.52 -10.60
N THR A 43 12.66 4.42 -10.91
CA THR A 43 12.90 3.67 -12.14
C THR A 43 11.74 3.68 -13.12
N ASP A 44 10.51 3.84 -12.66
CA ASP A 44 9.33 3.75 -13.52
C ASP A 44 8.97 5.09 -14.15
N ALA A 45 8.44 5.04 -15.37
CA ALA A 45 7.91 6.24 -16.02
C ALA A 45 6.66 6.72 -15.28
N PRO A 46 6.38 8.04 -15.28
CA PRO A 46 5.22 8.56 -14.54
C PRO A 46 3.88 7.87 -14.86
N GLY A 47 3.67 7.47 -16.10
CA GLY A 47 2.44 6.77 -16.49
C GLY A 47 2.36 5.32 -16.03
N GLU A 48 3.43 4.77 -15.47
CA GLU A 48 3.50 3.41 -14.98
C GLU A 48 3.40 3.31 -13.46
N LEU A 49 3.38 4.46 -12.78
CA LEU A 49 3.31 4.49 -11.31
C LEU A 49 1.92 4.11 -10.83
N PRO A 50 1.82 3.52 -9.62
CA PRO A 50 0.52 3.11 -9.09
C PRO A 50 -0.38 4.29 -8.73
N ASP A 51 -1.67 4.04 -8.74
CA ASP A 51 -2.69 5.00 -8.34
C ASP A 51 -3.02 4.89 -6.86
N LEU A 52 -2.64 3.78 -6.23
CA LEU A 52 -2.88 3.53 -4.82
C LEU A 52 -1.82 2.59 -4.26
N LEU A 53 -1.41 2.84 -3.03
CA LEU A 53 -0.47 2.00 -2.30
C LEU A 53 -1.21 1.22 -1.22
N LEU A 54 -0.93 -0.08 -1.13
CA LEU A 54 -1.42 -0.92 -0.05
C LEU A 54 -0.18 -1.52 0.62
N LEU A 55 0.20 -0.99 1.77
CA LEU A 55 1.49 -1.26 2.39
C LEU A 55 1.34 -1.98 3.73
N ASP A 56 2.06 -3.08 3.90
CA ASP A 56 2.21 -3.70 5.22
C ASP A 56 3.06 -2.78 6.09
N ALA A 57 2.63 -2.53 7.32
CA ALA A 57 3.35 -1.67 8.25
C ALA A 57 4.73 -2.25 8.61
N MET A 58 4.84 -3.58 8.66
CA MET A 58 6.06 -4.27 9.11
C MET A 58 6.63 -5.13 7.99
N MET A 59 7.75 -4.71 7.44
CA MET A 59 8.47 -5.45 6.39
C MET A 59 9.97 -5.36 6.65
N PRO A 60 10.77 -6.35 6.17
CA PRO A 60 12.22 -6.27 6.32
C PRO A 60 12.81 -5.14 5.48
N ARG A 61 14.01 -4.76 5.79
CA ARG A 61 14.80 -3.70 5.16
C ARG A 61 14.18 -2.30 5.33
N LYS A 62 12.94 -2.13 4.93
CA LYS A 62 12.24 -0.85 5.05
C LYS A 62 10.75 -1.13 5.27
N SER A 63 10.20 -0.58 6.34
CA SER A 63 8.78 -0.77 6.66
C SER A 63 7.89 0.03 5.71
N GLY A 64 6.59 -0.30 5.71
CA GLY A 64 5.63 0.44 4.92
C GLY A 64 5.56 1.92 5.29
N LEU A 65 5.62 2.22 6.59
CA LEU A 65 5.59 3.60 7.05
C LEU A 65 6.86 4.36 6.65
N ASP A 66 8.03 3.72 6.73
CA ASP A 66 9.27 4.35 6.30
C ASP A 66 9.29 4.61 4.80
N ALA A 67 8.78 3.66 4.00
CA ALA A 67 8.67 3.85 2.56
C ALA A 67 7.74 5.02 2.25
N LEU A 68 6.61 5.09 2.92
CA LEU A 68 5.66 6.19 2.72
C LEU A 68 6.27 7.52 3.12
N ARG A 69 7.03 7.56 4.21
CA ARG A 69 7.71 8.78 4.65
C ARG A 69 8.66 9.29 3.57
N GLU A 70 9.44 8.40 2.97
CA GLU A 70 10.35 8.80 1.88
C GLU A 70 9.59 9.32 0.68
N LEU A 71 8.49 8.67 0.30
CA LEU A 71 7.69 9.11 -0.84
C LEU A 71 7.07 10.48 -0.58
N ARG A 72 6.53 10.71 0.61
CA ARG A 72 5.95 12.01 0.95
C ARG A 72 7.01 13.12 0.94
N ALA A 73 8.21 12.81 1.44
CA ALA A 73 9.31 13.76 1.40
C ALA A 73 9.74 14.09 -0.03
N ALA A 74 9.53 13.18 -0.97
CA ALA A 74 9.83 13.39 -2.38
C ALA A 74 8.68 14.06 -3.15
N GLY A 75 7.60 14.42 -2.48
CA GLY A 75 6.47 15.09 -3.11
C GLY A 75 5.41 14.16 -3.69
N VAL A 76 5.52 12.86 -3.41
CA VAL A 76 4.53 11.89 -3.88
C VAL A 76 3.30 11.96 -2.99
N ASP A 77 2.12 12.11 -3.58
CA ASP A 77 0.85 12.23 -2.85
C ASP A 77 -0.13 11.08 -3.12
N THR A 78 0.35 10.00 -3.72
CA THR A 78 -0.45 8.82 -4.02
C THR A 78 -1.18 8.33 -2.76
N PRO A 79 -2.50 8.06 -2.83
CA PRO A 79 -3.23 7.53 -1.68
C PRO A 79 -2.60 6.24 -1.16
N ALA A 80 -2.55 6.08 0.16
CA ALA A 80 -1.93 4.92 0.78
C ALA A 80 -2.79 4.36 1.91
N LEU A 81 -2.96 3.03 1.87
CA LEU A 81 -3.59 2.28 2.94
C LEU A 81 -2.50 1.48 3.65
N ILE A 82 -2.51 1.50 4.97
CA ILE A 82 -1.55 0.76 5.79
C ILE A 82 -2.25 -0.46 6.39
N VAL A 83 -1.63 -1.62 6.26
CA VAL A 83 -2.14 -2.87 6.81
C VAL A 83 -1.24 -3.28 7.99
N SER A 84 -1.84 -3.59 9.12
CA SER A 84 -1.09 -3.92 10.33
C SER A 84 -1.69 -5.12 11.05
N ALA A 85 -0.83 -5.97 11.61
CA ALA A 85 -1.24 -7.07 12.47
C ALA A 85 -1.54 -6.57 13.90
N HIS A 86 -1.11 -5.37 14.25
CA HIS A 86 -1.28 -4.81 15.58
C HIS A 86 -2.41 -3.80 15.60
N GLN A 87 -3.40 -4.02 16.47
CA GLN A 87 -4.52 -3.10 16.61
C GLN A 87 -4.08 -1.72 17.09
N ASP A 88 -2.97 -1.68 17.84
CA ASP A 88 -2.46 -0.44 18.40
C ASP A 88 -1.68 0.40 17.38
N ALA A 89 -1.40 -0.12 16.21
CA ALA A 89 -0.63 0.57 15.19
C ALA A 89 -1.52 1.40 14.26
N THR A 90 -2.62 1.89 14.77
CA THR A 90 -3.54 2.74 14.02
C THR A 90 -3.30 4.21 14.36
N ASP A 91 -4.25 5.02 14.13
CA ASP A 91 -4.21 6.48 14.10
C ASP A 91 -3.32 7.16 15.13
N ALA A 92 -3.26 6.63 16.34
CA ALA A 92 -2.58 7.31 17.45
C ALA A 92 -1.07 7.41 17.26
N ASN A 93 -0.48 6.51 16.47
CA ASN A 93 0.97 6.45 16.28
C ASN A 93 1.42 6.87 14.89
N ALA A 94 0.50 7.17 14.01
CA ALA A 94 0.85 7.57 12.65
C ALA A 94 1.19 9.06 12.64
N PRO A 95 2.36 9.44 12.10
CA PRO A 95 2.66 10.86 11.91
C PRO A 95 1.63 11.48 10.96
N SER A 96 1.10 12.64 11.34
CA SER A 96 0.07 13.31 10.54
C SER A 96 0.60 13.78 9.18
N ASP A 97 1.90 13.96 9.05
CA ASP A 97 2.52 14.41 7.81
C ASP A 97 2.62 13.31 6.75
N LEU A 98 2.35 12.05 7.10
CA LEU A 98 2.37 10.96 6.12
C LEU A 98 1.10 10.90 5.27
N GLU A 99 0.05 11.54 5.71
CA GLU A 99 -1.22 11.58 4.97
C GLU A 99 -1.71 10.18 4.61
N VAL A 100 -1.73 9.27 5.61
CA VAL A 100 -2.25 7.92 5.41
C VAL A 100 -3.75 8.00 5.19
N SER A 101 -4.22 7.37 4.10
CA SER A 101 -5.63 7.42 3.72
C SER A 101 -6.52 6.52 4.56
N GLY A 102 -5.95 5.48 5.16
CA GLY A 102 -6.68 4.58 6.02
C GLY A 102 -5.83 3.46 6.56
N TYR A 103 -6.36 2.75 7.54
CA TYR A 103 -5.70 1.63 8.19
C TYR A 103 -6.59 0.41 8.11
N LEU A 104 -5.98 -0.75 7.86
CA LEU A 104 -6.66 -2.04 7.86
C LEU A 104 -5.93 -2.98 8.81
N HIS A 105 -6.67 -3.79 9.52
CA HIS A 105 -6.10 -4.80 10.42
C HIS A 105 -6.05 -6.15 9.74
N LYS A 106 -5.06 -6.95 10.11
CA LYS A 106 -5.02 -8.35 9.69
C LYS A 106 -5.83 -9.19 10.67
N PRO A 107 -6.56 -10.19 10.20
CA PRO A 107 -6.73 -10.60 8.81
C PRO A 107 -7.55 -9.59 8.01
N ILE A 108 -7.22 -9.44 6.75
CA ILE A 108 -7.84 -8.42 5.89
C ILE A 108 -9.29 -8.80 5.59
N ASP A 109 -10.20 -7.84 5.80
CA ASP A 109 -11.58 -7.92 5.33
C ASP A 109 -11.59 -7.41 3.89
N PHE A 110 -11.75 -8.30 2.93
CA PHE A 110 -11.66 -7.95 1.51
C PHE A 110 -12.76 -7.01 1.06
N GLU A 111 -13.96 -7.14 1.61
CA GLU A 111 -15.04 -6.22 1.28
C GLU A 111 -14.70 -4.80 1.69
N ARG A 112 -14.19 -4.63 2.90
CA ARG A 112 -13.75 -3.33 3.40
C ARG A 112 -12.59 -2.78 2.58
N LEU A 113 -11.64 -3.64 2.21
CA LEU A 113 -10.51 -3.25 1.37
C LEU A 113 -10.99 -2.74 0.02
N LEU A 114 -11.86 -3.48 -0.66
CA LEU A 114 -12.37 -3.09 -1.97
C LEU A 114 -13.15 -1.78 -1.91
N ASN A 115 -13.93 -1.58 -0.85
CA ASN A 115 -14.66 -0.34 -0.67
C ASN A 115 -13.71 0.85 -0.48
N SER A 116 -12.65 0.65 0.31
CA SER A 116 -11.65 1.71 0.54
C SER A 116 -10.92 2.07 -0.75
N ILE A 117 -10.54 1.09 -1.54
CA ILE A 117 -9.86 1.34 -2.82
C ILE A 117 -10.78 2.11 -3.76
N ALA A 118 -12.04 1.71 -3.87
CA ALA A 118 -12.99 2.38 -4.74
C ALA A 118 -13.18 3.85 -4.35
N GLU A 119 -13.26 4.13 -3.06
CA GLU A 119 -13.41 5.50 -2.57
C GLU A 119 -12.19 6.37 -2.87
N LEU A 120 -10.99 5.80 -2.78
CA LEU A 120 -9.76 6.56 -2.93
C LEU A 120 -9.33 6.75 -4.39
N THR A 121 -9.86 5.94 -5.29
CA THR A 121 -9.44 5.95 -6.70
C THR A 121 -10.54 6.38 -7.66
N GLN A 122 -11.61 6.92 -7.15
CA GLN A 122 -12.68 7.46 -8.00
C GLN A 122 -12.26 8.73 -8.71
#